data_420bec44d64117425b3b258d1a6b8b1f
#
_entry.id   420bec44d64117425b3b258d1a6b8b1f
#
_cell.length_a   1.000
_cell.length_b   1.000
_cell.length_c   1.000
_cell.angle_alpha   90.00
_cell.angle_beta   90.00
_cell.angle_gamma   90.00
#
_symmetry.space_group_name_H-M   'P 1'
#
loop_
_entity.id
_entity.type
_entity.pdbx_description
1 polymer ?
#
loop_
_entity_poly.entity_id
_entity_poly.type
_entity_poly.pdbx_seq_one_letter_code
_entity_poly.pdbx_strand_id
1 'polypeptide(L)'
;MKFGMNLLLWTGAMNDDMIPVVASLKEMGYDGVEVPVFEDNIDLYTQWGSRLQEMGLECTAVTVRGEEDNPISSDPAVRALGVENNKRALDNAAAAGAIRLVGPYHSALGVFSGQGPTEDEWKWGVDS
;
A
#
# COMPACT_ATOMS: atom_id res chain seq x y z
N MET A 1 6.59 -7.52 -21.50
CA MET A 1 5.77 -7.57 -20.29
C MET A 1 6.72 -7.45 -19.10
N LYS A 2 6.39 -6.70 -18.05
CA LYS A 2 7.23 -6.55 -16.86
C LYS A 2 6.68 -7.42 -15.74
N PHE A 3 7.57 -7.98 -14.94
CA PHE A 3 7.24 -8.83 -13.79
C PHE A 3 7.72 -8.16 -12.51
N GLY A 4 6.83 -8.03 -11.54
CA GLY A 4 7.14 -7.53 -10.20
C GLY A 4 6.85 -8.58 -9.14
N MET A 5 7.48 -8.43 -7.97
CA MET A 5 7.25 -9.30 -6.82
C MET A 5 6.68 -8.49 -5.65
N ASN A 6 5.58 -8.98 -5.06
CA ASN A 6 5.00 -8.37 -3.88
C ASN A 6 5.81 -8.76 -2.64
N LEU A 7 6.34 -7.76 -1.92
CA LEU A 7 7.17 -7.97 -0.75
C LEU A 7 6.40 -8.41 0.49
N LEU A 8 5.06 -8.36 0.49
CA LEU A 8 4.23 -8.93 1.56
C LEU A 8 4.47 -10.43 1.78
N LEU A 9 5.10 -11.13 0.83
CA LEU A 9 5.53 -12.51 1.02
C LEU A 9 6.59 -12.67 2.12
N TRP A 10 7.31 -11.60 2.45
CA TRP A 10 8.39 -11.60 3.44
C TRP A 10 8.12 -10.68 4.62
N THR A 11 7.51 -9.51 4.36
CA THR A 11 7.35 -8.48 5.41
C THR A 11 6.13 -7.60 5.19
N GLY A 12 5.54 -7.11 6.30
CA GLY A 12 4.58 -6.01 6.29
C GLY A 12 5.22 -4.65 6.55
N ALA A 13 6.51 -4.62 6.94
CA ALA A 13 7.25 -3.40 7.26
C ALA A 13 8.62 -3.40 6.59
N MET A 14 8.92 -2.33 5.86
CA MET A 14 10.20 -2.18 5.17
C MET A 14 11.33 -1.93 6.18
N ASN A 15 12.40 -2.71 6.09
CA ASN A 15 13.60 -2.59 6.91
C ASN A 15 14.83 -3.13 6.17
N ASP A 16 16.02 -3.00 6.74
CA ASP A 16 17.26 -3.36 6.07
C ASP A 16 17.41 -4.88 5.81
N ASP A 17 16.68 -5.75 6.51
CA ASP A 17 16.68 -7.20 6.25
C ASP A 17 16.09 -7.53 4.86
N MET A 18 15.36 -6.59 4.26
CA MET A 18 14.81 -6.74 2.92
C MET A 18 15.82 -6.45 1.80
N ILE A 19 16.96 -5.83 2.10
CA ILE A 19 17.97 -5.50 1.09
C ILE A 19 18.45 -6.76 0.33
N PRO A 20 18.87 -7.86 0.99
CA PRO A 20 19.29 -9.06 0.28
C PRO A 20 18.15 -9.75 -0.49
N VAL A 21 16.90 -9.66 0.00
CA VAL A 21 15.74 -10.21 -0.71
C VAL A 21 15.51 -9.46 -2.02
N VAL A 22 15.49 -8.13 -1.97
CA VAL A 22 15.28 -7.28 -3.16
C VAL A 22 16.44 -7.45 -4.17
N ALA A 23 17.70 -7.55 -3.70
CA ALA A 23 18.84 -7.81 -4.55
C ALA A 23 18.71 -9.16 -5.27
N SER A 24 18.30 -10.22 -4.56
CA SER A 24 18.06 -11.54 -5.16
C SER A 24 16.94 -11.51 -6.19
N LEU A 25 15.88 -10.76 -5.97
CA LEU A 25 14.80 -10.59 -6.96
C LEU A 25 15.32 -9.94 -8.24
N LYS A 26 16.18 -8.93 -8.12
CA LYS A 26 16.84 -8.31 -9.29
C LYS A 26 17.70 -9.32 -10.04
N GLU A 27 18.51 -10.12 -9.34
CA GLU A 27 19.34 -11.16 -9.96
C GLU A 27 18.51 -12.23 -10.66
N MET A 28 17.33 -12.56 -10.14
CA MET A 28 16.37 -13.48 -10.76
C MET A 28 15.67 -12.90 -12.00
N GLY A 29 15.87 -11.61 -12.31
CA GLY A 29 15.34 -10.96 -13.50
C GLY A 29 13.99 -10.28 -13.33
N TYR A 30 13.55 -9.99 -12.09
CA TYR A 30 12.37 -9.16 -11.87
C TYR A 30 12.62 -7.71 -12.30
N ASP A 31 11.59 -7.09 -12.87
CA ASP A 31 11.61 -5.69 -13.32
C ASP A 31 11.28 -4.70 -12.19
N GLY A 32 10.61 -5.16 -11.15
CA GLY A 32 10.18 -4.32 -10.04
C GLY A 32 9.70 -5.08 -8.82
N VAL A 33 9.34 -4.31 -7.80
CA VAL A 33 8.77 -4.83 -6.54
C VAL A 33 7.53 -4.02 -6.14
N GLU A 34 6.65 -4.65 -5.36
CA GLU A 34 5.53 -3.99 -4.70
C GLU A 34 5.83 -3.85 -3.21
N VAL A 35 5.94 -2.60 -2.76
CA VAL A 35 6.37 -2.21 -1.41
C VAL A 35 5.15 -2.05 -0.50
N PRO A 36 5.08 -2.71 0.68
CA PRO A 36 4.06 -2.44 1.67
C PRO A 36 4.23 -1.04 2.28
N VAL A 37 3.15 -0.23 2.28
CA VAL A 37 3.14 1.14 2.85
C VAL A 37 2.09 1.22 3.96
N PHE A 38 2.41 0.60 5.10
CA PHE A 38 1.56 0.55 6.28
C PHE A 38 1.99 1.51 7.39
N GLU A 39 3.24 1.97 7.35
CA GLU A 39 3.80 2.92 8.31
C GLU A 39 3.73 4.34 7.75
N ASP A 40 3.54 5.32 8.63
CA ASP A 40 3.65 6.73 8.28
C ASP A 40 5.09 7.19 8.49
N ASN A 41 5.95 6.96 7.49
CA ASN A 41 7.39 7.23 7.57
C ASN A 41 7.97 7.60 6.19
N ILE A 42 7.79 8.86 5.80
CA ILE A 42 8.26 9.41 4.52
C ILE A 42 9.78 9.18 4.31
N ASP A 43 10.59 9.36 5.36
CA ASP A 43 12.05 9.23 5.26
C ASP A 43 12.46 7.79 4.93
N LEU A 44 11.81 6.81 5.56
CA LEU A 44 12.01 5.39 5.27
C LEU A 44 11.71 5.08 3.80
N TYR A 45 10.55 5.53 3.32
CA TYR A 45 10.12 5.25 1.95
C TYR A 45 10.96 6.00 0.91
N THR A 46 11.42 7.22 1.21
CA THR A 46 12.38 7.95 0.37
C THR A 46 13.71 7.19 0.22
N GLN A 47 14.23 6.63 1.33
CA GLN A 47 15.44 5.82 1.29
C GLN A 47 15.24 4.54 0.46
N TRP A 48 14.11 3.86 0.63
CA TRP A 48 13.80 2.68 -0.18
C TRP A 48 13.61 3.01 -1.65
N GLY A 49 12.97 4.14 -1.98
CA GLY A 49 12.85 4.61 -3.35
C GLY A 49 14.21 4.80 -4.02
N SER A 50 15.16 5.43 -3.32
CA SER A 50 16.54 5.61 -3.80
C SER A 50 17.24 4.27 -4.02
N ARG A 51 17.14 3.33 -3.07
CA ARG A 51 17.72 1.98 -3.19
C ARG A 51 17.17 1.20 -4.37
N LEU A 52 15.85 1.23 -4.57
CA LEU A 52 15.21 0.55 -5.71
C LEU A 52 15.65 1.14 -7.04
N GLN A 53 15.76 2.47 -7.12
CA GLN A 53 16.26 3.15 -8.31
C GLN A 53 17.72 2.78 -8.61
N GLU A 54 18.60 2.74 -7.61
CA GLU A 54 20.00 2.32 -7.75
C GLU A 54 20.11 0.87 -8.22
N MET A 55 19.21 -0.02 -7.80
CA MET A 55 19.15 -1.41 -8.27
C MET A 55 18.48 -1.53 -9.65
N GLY A 56 17.91 -0.45 -10.20
CA GLY A 56 17.18 -0.46 -11.46
C GLY A 56 15.89 -1.27 -11.39
N LEU A 57 15.18 -1.22 -10.25
CA LEU A 57 13.88 -1.83 -10.03
C LEU A 57 12.78 -0.77 -10.05
N GLU A 58 11.68 -1.06 -10.72
CA GLU A 58 10.45 -0.26 -10.64
C GLU A 58 9.70 -0.54 -9.34
N CYS A 59 8.89 0.42 -8.90
CA CYS A 59 8.13 0.31 -7.67
C CYS A 59 6.63 0.48 -7.90
N THR A 60 5.84 -0.40 -7.30
CA THR A 60 4.44 -0.18 -6.95
C THR A 60 4.31 -0.28 -5.43
N ALA A 61 3.23 0.21 -4.86
CA ALA A 61 2.99 0.15 -3.43
C ALA A 61 1.66 -0.52 -3.12
N VAL A 62 1.58 -1.18 -1.97
CA VAL A 62 0.36 -1.82 -1.48
C VAL A 62 0.01 -1.32 -0.08
N THR A 63 -1.29 -1.06 0.15
CA THR A 63 -1.84 -0.76 1.47
C THR A 63 -3.20 -1.41 1.66
N VAL A 64 -3.64 -1.50 2.90
CA VAL A 64 -4.96 -2.00 3.28
C VAL A 64 -5.57 -1.12 4.36
N ARG A 65 -6.90 -1.24 4.56
CA ARG A 65 -7.61 -0.65 5.70
C ARG A 65 -8.26 -1.76 6.51
N GLY A 66 -8.34 -1.53 7.83
CA GLY A 66 -9.02 -2.41 8.77
C GLY A 66 -10.40 -1.86 9.18
N GLU A 67 -11.01 -2.48 10.18
CA GLU A 67 -12.29 -2.01 10.72
C GLU A 67 -12.16 -0.64 11.40
N GLU A 68 -11.01 -0.38 12.02
CA GLU A 68 -10.70 0.85 12.75
C GLU A 68 -10.50 2.09 11.87
N ASP A 69 -10.19 1.90 10.59
CA ASP A 69 -9.97 2.96 9.62
C ASP A 69 -10.68 2.68 8.27
N ASN A 70 -11.89 2.11 8.36
CA ASN A 70 -12.71 1.76 7.21
C ASN A 70 -13.34 3.01 6.56
N PRO A 71 -12.98 3.38 5.31
CA PRO A 71 -13.52 4.58 4.65
C PRO A 71 -15.02 4.53 4.38
N ILE A 72 -15.65 3.36 4.45
CA ILE A 72 -17.11 3.18 4.28
C ILE A 72 -17.82 2.78 5.57
N SER A 73 -17.20 3.00 6.74
CA SER A 73 -17.82 2.74 8.05
C SER A 73 -19.07 3.61 8.24
N SER A 74 -20.07 3.11 8.98
CA SER A 74 -21.21 3.92 9.44
C SER A 74 -20.79 5.01 10.43
N ASP A 75 -19.64 4.83 11.14
CA ASP A 75 -19.07 5.84 12.03
C ASP A 75 -18.28 6.88 11.23
N PRO A 76 -18.68 8.17 11.26
CA PRO A 76 -17.99 9.23 10.52
C PRO A 76 -16.55 9.47 11.00
N ALA A 77 -16.21 9.18 12.26
CA ALA A 77 -14.83 9.33 12.75
C ALA A 77 -13.92 8.25 12.18
N VAL A 78 -14.40 7.01 12.09
CA VAL A 78 -13.68 5.90 11.44
C VAL A 78 -13.49 6.17 9.95
N ARG A 79 -14.51 6.66 9.25
CA ARG A 79 -14.38 7.06 7.84
C ARG A 79 -13.32 8.14 7.63
N ALA A 80 -13.36 9.20 8.46
CA ALA A 80 -12.40 10.29 8.36
C ALA A 80 -10.95 9.81 8.58
N LEU A 81 -10.74 8.91 9.54
CA LEU A 81 -9.43 8.29 9.78
C LEU A 81 -8.98 7.46 8.57
N GLY A 82 -9.87 6.69 7.95
CA GLY A 82 -9.56 5.89 6.76
C GLY A 82 -9.11 6.74 5.58
N VAL A 83 -9.83 7.85 5.32
CA VAL A 83 -9.46 8.81 4.26
C VAL A 83 -8.09 9.45 4.55
N GLU A 84 -7.84 9.83 5.80
CA GLU A 84 -6.55 10.41 6.20
C GLU A 84 -5.40 9.39 6.04
N ASN A 85 -5.61 8.14 6.45
CA ASN A 85 -4.63 7.08 6.28
C ASN A 85 -4.39 6.74 4.80
N ASN A 86 -5.41 6.87 3.93
CA ASN A 86 -5.24 6.73 2.48
C ASN A 86 -4.33 7.83 1.92
N LYS A 87 -4.49 9.08 2.35
CA LYS A 87 -3.62 10.19 1.94
C LYS A 87 -2.16 9.95 2.36
N ARG A 88 -1.93 9.54 3.62
CA ARG A 88 -0.59 9.19 4.10
C ARG A 88 0.03 8.05 3.31
N ALA A 89 -0.74 7.02 2.99
CA ALA A 89 -0.26 5.92 2.16
C ALA A 89 0.13 6.39 0.74
N LEU A 90 -0.61 7.33 0.16
CA LEU A 90 -0.27 7.95 -1.13
C LEU A 90 1.04 8.74 -1.04
N ASP A 91 1.24 9.54 0.02
CA ASP A 91 2.47 10.30 0.23
C ASP A 91 3.68 9.38 0.40
N ASN A 92 3.54 8.32 1.22
CA ASN A 92 4.59 7.31 1.41
C ASN A 92 4.88 6.53 0.12
N ALA A 93 3.87 6.16 -0.65
CA ALA A 93 4.03 5.50 -1.94
C ALA A 93 4.77 6.40 -2.94
N ALA A 94 4.41 7.69 -2.99
CA ALA A 94 5.11 8.67 -3.82
C ALA A 94 6.58 8.83 -3.40
N ALA A 95 6.87 8.86 -2.10
CA ALA A 95 8.23 8.92 -1.56
C ALA A 95 9.07 7.68 -1.94
N ALA A 96 8.45 6.51 -1.99
CA ALA A 96 9.08 5.27 -2.50
C ALA A 96 9.27 5.27 -4.02
N GLY A 97 8.81 6.27 -4.75
CA GLY A 97 8.84 6.31 -6.22
C GLY A 97 7.83 5.35 -6.87
N ALA A 98 6.80 4.95 -6.13
CA ALA A 98 5.79 4.03 -6.66
C ALA A 98 4.92 4.73 -7.70
N ILE A 99 4.72 4.03 -8.83
CA ILE A 99 3.88 4.52 -9.93
C ILE A 99 2.38 4.21 -9.74
N ARG A 100 2.04 3.35 -8.77
CA ARG A 100 0.69 2.94 -8.38
C ARG A 100 0.65 2.55 -6.93
N LEU A 101 -0.44 2.92 -6.25
CA LEU A 101 -0.86 2.37 -4.98
C LEU A 101 -2.01 1.41 -5.25
N VAL A 102 -1.93 0.19 -4.73
CA VAL A 102 -2.93 -0.86 -4.91
C VAL A 102 -3.34 -1.47 -3.56
N GLY A 103 -4.38 -2.29 -3.57
CA GLY A 103 -4.82 -3.02 -2.39
C GLY A 103 -6.26 -2.69 -1.98
N PRO A 104 -6.80 -3.41 -1.00
CA PRO A 104 -8.14 -3.20 -0.47
C PRO A 104 -8.15 -2.07 0.57
N TYR A 105 -8.03 -0.83 0.11
CA TYR A 105 -8.05 0.36 0.96
C TYR A 105 -9.32 1.22 0.78
N HIS A 106 -10.27 0.75 -0.02
CA HIS A 106 -11.60 1.35 -0.19
C HIS A 106 -12.59 0.92 0.91
N SER A 107 -12.29 -0.18 1.64
CA SER A 107 -13.11 -0.73 2.72
C SER A 107 -12.25 -1.60 3.65
N ALA A 108 -12.82 -2.02 4.78
CA ALA A 108 -12.13 -2.91 5.72
C ALA A 108 -11.84 -4.28 5.11
N LEU A 109 -10.56 -4.68 5.09
CA LEU A 109 -10.11 -5.97 4.59
C LEU A 109 -10.70 -7.12 5.41
N GLY A 110 -11.30 -8.10 4.73
CA GLY A 110 -11.82 -9.32 5.36
C GLY A 110 -13.19 -9.15 6.04
N VAL A 111 -13.79 -7.97 5.98
CA VAL A 111 -15.13 -7.71 6.51
C VAL A 111 -16.16 -7.82 5.40
N PHE A 112 -17.05 -8.82 5.52
CA PHE A 112 -18.08 -9.09 4.52
C PHE A 112 -19.45 -9.15 5.18
N SER A 113 -20.38 -8.33 4.70
CA SER A 113 -21.78 -8.34 5.15
C SER A 113 -22.60 -9.49 4.56
N GLY A 114 -22.09 -10.17 3.53
CA GLY A 114 -22.85 -11.13 2.72
C GLY A 114 -23.86 -10.48 1.76
N GLN A 115 -23.87 -9.16 1.70
CA GLN A 115 -24.72 -8.34 0.83
C GLN A 115 -23.84 -7.44 -0.04
N GLY A 116 -24.41 -6.84 -1.08
CA GLY A 116 -23.76 -5.75 -1.80
C GLY A 116 -23.67 -4.49 -0.94
N PRO A 117 -22.87 -3.48 -1.37
CA PRO A 117 -22.77 -2.23 -0.63
C PRO A 117 -24.12 -1.52 -0.59
N THR A 118 -24.42 -0.87 0.53
CA THR A 118 -25.55 0.05 0.64
C THR A 118 -25.32 1.31 -0.20
N GLU A 119 -26.37 2.10 -0.43
CA GLU A 119 -26.24 3.39 -1.14
C GLU A 119 -25.31 4.35 -0.38
N ASP A 120 -25.33 4.33 0.95
CA ASP A 120 -24.47 5.15 1.77
C ASP A 120 -23.01 4.69 1.68
N GLU A 121 -22.73 3.39 1.81
CA GLU A 121 -21.38 2.83 1.65
C GLU A 121 -20.81 3.12 0.26
N TRP A 122 -21.62 3.00 -0.78
CA TRP A 122 -21.20 3.36 -2.12
C TRP A 122 -20.83 4.84 -2.24
N LYS A 123 -21.67 5.71 -1.68
CA LYS A 123 -21.42 7.15 -1.67
C LYS A 123 -20.13 7.49 -0.90
N TRP A 124 -19.96 6.93 0.30
CA TRP A 124 -18.75 7.16 1.10
C TRP A 124 -17.48 6.68 0.39
N GLY A 125 -17.56 5.53 -0.29
CA GLY A 125 -16.43 5.01 -1.07
C GLY A 125 -16.07 5.87 -2.28
N VAL A 126 -17.04 6.56 -2.89
CA VAL A 126 -16.79 7.52 -3.99
C VAL A 126 -16.24 8.84 -3.47
N ASP A 127 -16.67 9.27 -2.28
CA ASP A 127 -16.26 10.54 -1.66
C ASP A 127 -14.86 10.43 -0.98
N SER A 128 -14.33 9.21 -0.77
CA SER A 128 -13.02 8.95 -0.15
C SER A 128 -11.89 9.00 -1.17
#